data_41612dfe41dd771d2a5772c55fabcac6
#
_entry.id   41612dfe41dd771d2a5772c55fabcac6
#
_cell.length_a   1.000
_cell.length_b   1.000
_cell.length_c   1.000
_cell.angle_alpha   90.00
_cell.angle_beta   90.00
_cell.angle_gamma   90.00
#
_symmetry.space_group_name_H-M   'P 1'
#
loop_
_entity.id
_entity.type
_entity.pdbx_description
1 polymer ?
#
loop_
_entity_poly.entity_id
_entity_poly.type
_entity_poly.pdbx_seq_one_letter_code
_entity_poly.pdbx_strand_id
1 'polypeptide(L)'
;MNILDKVIAPFSPQRALNRAVARKKLEAINNLGYDRHGASTHKKSMRGWFSRAGSPDDDIVKPLNILRERSRDLFMGNPLATGAIKTIRTNVVGSGLKLNANIDAELLGLSPEEARLWEKNTEREFRLWADSVNCDASRMCTFGQLQSLVQISALSSGDVFATLPVIKRKGVIYDLCVYLIEGDRVCNPDTTVIPDMYGGIELGEYGDPVAYWIAKHHPASTSSFAQRKWERIPAYGKKTGRRNVLHVMQDWERPGQRRG
;
A
#
# COMPACT_ATOMS: atom_id res chain seq x y z
N MET A 1 -4.95 33.88 38.17
CA MET A 1 -5.24 35.31 38.06
C MET A 1 -4.18 35.98 37.19
N ASN A 2 -4.59 36.84 36.28
CA ASN A 2 -3.65 37.59 35.45
C ASN A 2 -3.02 38.71 36.30
N ILE A 3 -1.86 39.23 35.87
CA ILE A 3 -1.12 40.30 36.59
C ILE A 3 -2.02 41.50 36.87
N LEU A 4 -2.82 41.92 35.88
CA LEU A 4 -3.78 43.02 36.02
C LEU A 4 -4.87 42.76 37.08
N ASP A 5 -5.31 41.54 37.26
CA ASP A 5 -6.32 41.18 38.27
C ASP A 5 -5.72 41.20 39.65
N LYS A 6 -4.43 40.88 39.80
CA LYS A 6 -3.69 40.98 41.07
C LYS A 6 -3.51 42.44 41.51
N VAL A 7 -3.36 43.38 40.54
CA VAL A 7 -3.23 44.81 40.82
C VAL A 7 -4.58 45.42 41.15
N ILE A 8 -5.66 45.01 40.48
CA ILE A 8 -7.01 45.57 40.69
C ILE A 8 -7.68 45.03 41.95
N ALA A 9 -7.39 43.79 42.34
CA ALA A 9 -8.06 43.09 43.46
C ALA A 9 -7.97 43.86 44.79
N PRO A 10 -6.85 44.47 45.19
CA PRO A 10 -6.78 45.23 46.44
C PRO A 10 -7.62 46.52 46.43
N PHE A 11 -7.79 47.16 45.25
CA PHE A 11 -8.51 48.42 45.14
C PHE A 11 -10.00 48.26 44.79
N SER A 12 -10.37 47.19 44.11
CA SER A 12 -11.75 46.91 43.72
C SER A 12 -11.95 45.41 43.51
N PRO A 13 -12.22 44.64 44.54
CA PRO A 13 -12.40 43.17 44.52
C PRO A 13 -13.51 42.78 43.53
N GLN A 14 -14.59 43.52 43.47
CA GLN A 14 -15.74 43.25 42.60
C GLN A 14 -15.38 43.36 41.11
N ARG A 15 -14.58 44.36 40.73
CA ARG A 15 -14.10 44.50 39.32
C ARG A 15 -13.12 43.40 38.93
N ALA A 16 -12.26 43.01 39.84
CA ALA A 16 -11.34 41.87 39.60
C ALA A 16 -12.12 40.56 39.44
N LEU A 17 -13.15 40.34 40.26
CA LEU A 17 -14.02 39.15 40.14
C LEU A 17 -14.78 39.15 38.81
N ASN A 18 -15.44 40.24 38.44
CA ASN A 18 -16.18 40.35 37.19
C ASN A 18 -15.30 40.10 35.95
N ARG A 19 -14.07 40.61 35.92
CA ARG A 19 -13.08 40.38 34.90
C ARG A 19 -12.65 38.89 34.84
N ALA A 20 -12.44 38.29 36.00
CA ALA A 20 -12.08 36.86 36.09
C ALA A 20 -13.23 35.97 35.59
N VAL A 21 -14.48 36.27 35.99
CA VAL A 21 -15.67 35.56 35.53
C VAL A 21 -15.89 35.72 34.04
N ALA A 22 -15.79 36.98 33.51
CA ALA A 22 -15.94 37.25 32.09
C ALA A 22 -14.88 36.47 31.26
N ARG A 23 -13.66 36.39 31.74
CA ARG A 23 -12.58 35.63 31.10
C ARG A 23 -12.85 34.14 31.12
N LYS A 24 -13.33 33.62 32.25
CA LYS A 24 -13.72 32.21 32.35
C LYS A 24 -14.92 31.88 31.48
N LYS A 25 -15.89 32.75 31.33
CA LYS A 25 -17.00 32.62 30.38
C LYS A 25 -16.52 32.60 28.93
N LEU A 26 -15.63 33.51 28.53
CA LEU A 26 -15.04 33.56 27.19
C LEU A 26 -14.21 32.29 26.93
N GLU A 27 -13.41 31.85 27.89
CA GLU A 27 -12.64 30.61 27.79
C GLU A 27 -13.56 29.40 27.66
N ALA A 28 -14.70 29.36 28.37
CA ALA A 28 -15.70 28.31 28.28
C ALA A 28 -16.43 28.31 26.91
N ILE A 29 -16.72 29.47 26.35
CA ILE A 29 -17.36 29.62 25.03
C ILE A 29 -16.38 29.20 23.92
N ASN A 30 -15.10 29.60 24.03
CA ASN A 30 -14.08 29.23 23.03
C ASN A 30 -13.61 27.78 23.11
N ASN A 31 -13.95 27.06 24.18
CA ASN A 31 -13.55 25.67 24.41
C ASN A 31 -14.78 24.74 24.45
N LEU A 32 -15.71 24.89 23.50
CA LEU A 32 -16.84 23.98 23.35
C LEU A 32 -16.42 22.71 22.57
N GLY A 33 -16.89 21.55 23.04
CA GLY A 33 -16.64 20.27 22.39
C GLY A 33 -15.19 19.75 22.54
N TYR A 34 -14.64 19.24 21.45
CA TYR A 34 -13.31 18.60 21.42
C TYR A 34 -12.12 19.58 21.61
N ASP A 35 -12.33 20.89 21.52
CA ASP A 35 -11.29 21.90 21.79
C ASP A 35 -10.71 21.85 23.20
N ARG A 36 -11.43 21.25 24.13
CA ARG A 36 -10.92 20.97 25.48
C ARG A 36 -9.99 19.76 25.58
N HIS A 37 -9.95 18.94 24.55
CA HIS A 37 -9.20 17.69 24.51
C HIS A 37 -8.08 17.70 23.46
N GLY A 38 -8.05 16.72 22.60
CA GLY A 38 -7.01 16.55 21.58
C GLY A 38 -6.97 17.65 20.50
N ALA A 39 -8.10 18.30 20.22
CA ALA A 39 -8.19 19.39 19.23
C ALA A 39 -7.77 20.76 19.75
N SER A 40 -7.30 20.89 21.00
CA SER A 40 -6.92 22.17 21.58
C SER A 40 -5.64 22.73 20.98
N THR A 41 -5.70 23.94 20.43
CA THR A 41 -4.55 24.70 19.95
C THR A 41 -3.92 25.59 21.06
N HIS A 42 -4.60 25.69 22.21
CA HIS A 42 -4.22 26.60 23.30
C HIS A 42 -3.54 25.89 24.48
N LYS A 43 -3.73 24.57 24.64
CA LYS A 43 -3.08 23.81 25.70
C LYS A 43 -1.57 23.79 25.51
N LYS A 44 -0.84 23.96 26.60
CA LYS A 44 0.63 23.98 26.60
C LYS A 44 1.24 22.71 26.01
N SER A 45 0.63 21.54 26.27
CA SER A 45 1.03 20.25 25.73
C SER A 45 0.73 20.08 24.23
N MET A 46 -0.21 20.84 23.65
CA MET A 46 -0.62 20.75 22.27
C MET A 46 -0.08 21.89 21.39
N ARG A 47 0.50 22.93 22.00
CA ARG A 47 0.96 24.13 21.29
C ARG A 47 2.07 23.85 20.28
N GLY A 48 2.85 22.81 20.48
CA GLY A 48 3.90 22.38 19.56
C GLY A 48 3.49 21.30 18.54
N TRP A 49 2.22 20.87 18.58
CA TRP A 49 1.72 19.86 17.65
C TRP A 49 1.12 20.53 16.41
N PHE A 50 1.92 20.58 15.37
CA PHE A 50 1.48 21.06 14.06
C PHE A 50 1.12 19.82 13.21
N SER A 51 -0.18 19.58 13.04
CA SER A 51 -0.70 18.57 12.13
C SER A 51 -1.30 19.22 10.90
N ARG A 52 -1.11 18.61 9.74
CA ARG A 52 -1.73 19.01 8.48
C ARG A 52 -2.70 17.92 8.05
N ALA A 53 -3.92 18.30 7.75
CA ALA A 53 -4.86 17.39 7.09
C ALA A 53 -4.54 17.36 5.59
N GLY A 54 -4.20 16.20 5.07
CA GLY A 54 -3.99 15.95 3.66
C GLY A 54 -4.93 14.86 3.15
N SER A 55 -5.07 14.77 1.82
CA SER A 55 -5.68 13.59 1.19
C SER A 55 -4.78 12.36 1.39
N PRO A 56 -5.30 11.13 1.24
CA PRO A 56 -4.45 9.94 1.26
C PRO A 56 -3.29 10.03 0.25
N ASP A 57 -3.52 10.62 -0.91
CA ASP A 57 -2.49 10.78 -1.94
C ASP A 57 -1.43 11.81 -1.55
N ASP A 58 -1.83 12.91 -0.90
CA ASP A 58 -0.88 13.92 -0.41
C ASP A 58 -0.01 13.38 0.72
N ASP A 59 -0.59 12.60 1.62
CA ASP A 59 0.11 12.09 2.80
C ASP A 59 0.98 10.86 2.49
N ILE A 60 0.62 10.07 1.46
CA ILE A 60 1.29 8.81 1.12
C ILE A 60 2.12 8.94 -0.16
N VAL A 61 1.51 9.34 -1.29
CA VAL A 61 2.20 9.30 -2.59
C VAL A 61 3.34 10.31 -2.69
N LYS A 62 3.17 11.52 -2.15
CA LYS A 62 4.22 12.56 -2.20
C LYS A 62 5.51 12.17 -1.47
N PRO A 63 5.48 11.67 -0.21
CA PRO A 63 6.67 11.26 0.50
C PRO A 63 7.16 9.84 0.16
N LEU A 64 6.42 9.07 -0.65
CA LEU A 64 6.61 7.64 -0.86
C LEU A 64 8.02 7.27 -1.30
N ASN A 65 8.60 7.99 -2.25
CA ASN A 65 9.96 7.72 -2.73
C ASN A 65 10.99 7.81 -1.61
N ILE A 66 10.91 8.87 -0.79
CA ILE A 66 11.81 9.08 0.33
C ILE A 66 11.64 8.01 1.40
N LEU A 67 10.39 7.62 1.67
CA LEU A 67 10.09 6.56 2.63
C LEU A 67 10.66 5.22 2.18
N ARG A 68 10.52 4.87 0.91
CA ARG A 68 11.08 3.66 0.31
C ARG A 68 12.61 3.64 0.34
N GLU A 69 13.25 4.74 -0.02
CA GLU A 69 14.70 4.89 0.06
C GLU A 69 15.22 4.61 1.48
N ARG A 70 14.61 5.25 2.47
CA ARG A 70 14.98 5.08 3.89
C ARG A 70 14.68 3.67 4.40
N SER A 71 13.55 3.09 4.04
CA SER A 71 13.19 1.72 4.41
C SER A 71 14.17 0.70 3.83
N ARG A 72 14.57 0.86 2.57
CA ARG A 72 15.57 0.00 1.92
C ARG A 72 16.95 0.16 2.53
N ASP A 73 17.35 1.38 2.85
CA ASP A 73 18.62 1.64 3.55
C ASP A 73 18.67 0.92 4.90
N LEU A 74 17.59 1.02 5.67
CA LEU A 74 17.45 0.26 6.92
C LEU A 74 17.47 -1.26 6.70
N PHE A 75 16.78 -1.76 5.68
CA PHE A 75 16.76 -3.19 5.37
C PHE A 75 18.13 -3.72 4.93
N MET A 76 18.92 -2.92 4.24
CA MET A 76 20.29 -3.30 3.80
C MET A 76 21.33 -3.15 4.91
N GLY A 77 21.23 -2.09 5.70
CA GLY A 77 22.28 -1.70 6.65
C GLY A 77 22.04 -2.05 8.12
N ASN A 78 20.78 -2.35 8.51
CA ASN A 78 20.46 -2.61 9.92
C ASN A 78 20.03 -4.06 10.15
N PRO A 79 20.83 -4.88 10.88
CA PRO A 79 20.52 -6.28 11.15
C PRO A 79 19.18 -6.51 11.87
N LEU A 80 18.76 -5.60 12.75
CA LEU A 80 17.48 -5.70 13.46
C LEU A 80 16.29 -5.55 12.51
N ALA A 81 16.33 -4.54 11.64
CA ALA A 81 15.30 -4.32 10.62
C ALA A 81 15.25 -5.49 9.63
N THR A 82 16.41 -5.93 9.14
CA THR A 82 16.52 -7.10 8.25
C THR A 82 16.00 -8.37 8.93
N GLY A 83 16.35 -8.58 10.20
CA GLY A 83 15.91 -9.72 10.99
C GLY A 83 14.41 -9.75 11.16
N ALA A 84 13.78 -8.61 11.50
CA ALA A 84 12.34 -8.50 11.66
C ALA A 84 11.59 -8.86 10.34
N ILE A 85 11.97 -8.24 9.23
CA ILE A 85 11.34 -8.49 7.92
C ILE A 85 11.51 -9.95 7.48
N LYS A 86 12.71 -10.52 7.62
CA LYS A 86 12.96 -11.92 7.28
C LYS A 86 12.20 -12.90 8.17
N THR A 87 12.04 -12.59 9.45
CA THR A 87 11.24 -13.41 10.38
C THR A 87 9.77 -13.39 10.00
N ILE A 88 9.20 -12.22 9.72
CA ILE A 88 7.82 -12.09 9.23
C ILE A 88 7.64 -12.90 7.93
N ARG A 89 8.51 -12.72 6.94
CA ARG A 89 8.48 -13.47 5.70
C ARG A 89 8.52 -14.99 5.94
N THR A 90 9.37 -15.46 6.85
CA THR A 90 9.50 -16.89 7.16
C THR A 90 8.24 -17.44 7.83
N ASN A 91 7.62 -16.67 8.73
CA ASN A 91 6.42 -17.11 9.43
C ASN A 91 5.15 -17.04 8.54
N VAL A 92 5.08 -16.06 7.63
CA VAL A 92 3.90 -15.87 6.76
C VAL A 92 3.97 -16.76 5.52
N VAL A 93 5.09 -16.80 4.83
CA VAL A 93 5.24 -17.50 3.56
C VAL A 93 5.89 -18.88 3.75
N GLY A 94 6.89 -18.98 4.62
CA GLY A 94 7.63 -20.24 4.83
C GLY A 94 8.27 -20.74 3.55
N SER A 95 7.94 -21.99 3.18
CA SER A 95 8.35 -22.62 1.92
C SER A 95 7.48 -22.27 0.71
N GLY A 96 6.48 -21.42 0.88
CA GLY A 96 5.46 -21.05 -0.10
C GLY A 96 4.07 -21.57 0.29
N LEU A 97 3.05 -20.78 -0.01
CA LEU A 97 1.65 -21.15 0.17
C LEU A 97 1.27 -22.21 -0.87
N LYS A 98 0.53 -23.22 -0.44
CA LYS A 98 0.08 -24.31 -1.30
C LYS A 98 -1.39 -24.11 -1.65
N LEU A 99 -1.78 -24.53 -2.85
CA LEU A 99 -3.18 -24.60 -3.22
C LEU A 99 -3.83 -25.77 -2.48
N ASN A 100 -4.94 -25.48 -1.81
CA ASN A 100 -5.88 -26.44 -1.30
C ASN A 100 -7.21 -26.20 -2.02
N ALA A 101 -7.52 -27.01 -3.02
CA ALA A 101 -8.72 -26.86 -3.81
C ALA A 101 -9.93 -27.35 -3.00
N ASN A 102 -10.99 -26.56 -2.98
CA ASN A 102 -12.25 -26.90 -2.34
C ASN A 102 -13.38 -26.30 -3.19
N ILE A 103 -14.09 -27.14 -3.92
CA ILE A 103 -15.20 -26.72 -4.77
C ILE A 103 -16.54 -27.11 -4.16
N ASP A 104 -17.54 -26.30 -4.41
CA ASP A 104 -18.93 -26.63 -4.05
C ASP A 104 -19.50 -27.62 -5.07
N ALA A 105 -19.47 -28.91 -4.71
CA ALA A 105 -19.94 -29.99 -5.56
C ALA A 105 -21.44 -29.89 -5.86
N GLU A 106 -22.24 -29.47 -4.87
CA GLU A 106 -23.69 -29.33 -5.01
C GLU A 106 -24.06 -28.22 -5.99
N LEU A 107 -23.45 -27.04 -5.85
CA LEU A 107 -23.62 -25.90 -6.75
C LEU A 107 -23.24 -26.24 -8.19
N LEU A 108 -22.19 -27.06 -8.38
CA LEU A 108 -21.70 -27.46 -9.70
C LEU A 108 -22.40 -28.69 -10.27
N GLY A 109 -23.31 -29.32 -9.52
CA GLY A 109 -24.00 -30.53 -9.92
C GLY A 109 -23.06 -31.75 -10.08
N LEU A 110 -21.95 -31.79 -9.34
CA LEU A 110 -20.99 -32.87 -9.36
C LEU A 110 -21.23 -33.84 -8.21
N SER A 111 -20.91 -35.12 -8.44
CA SER A 111 -20.81 -36.07 -7.33
C SER A 111 -19.62 -35.76 -6.43
N PRO A 112 -19.65 -36.17 -5.14
CA PRO A 112 -18.50 -35.96 -4.23
C PRO A 112 -17.20 -36.56 -4.74
N GLU A 113 -17.28 -37.65 -5.50
CA GLU A 113 -16.13 -38.34 -6.09
C GLU A 113 -15.52 -37.55 -7.26
N GLU A 114 -16.38 -37.03 -8.15
CA GLU A 114 -15.96 -36.16 -9.24
C GLU A 114 -15.31 -34.88 -8.73
N ALA A 115 -15.89 -34.25 -7.70
CA ALA A 115 -15.33 -33.06 -7.06
C ALA A 115 -13.91 -33.34 -6.51
N ARG A 116 -13.75 -34.42 -5.72
CA ARG A 116 -12.44 -34.81 -5.16
C ARG A 116 -11.41 -35.11 -6.25
N LEU A 117 -11.82 -35.77 -7.35
CA LEU A 117 -10.93 -36.04 -8.46
C LEU A 117 -10.47 -34.75 -9.15
N TRP A 118 -11.40 -33.84 -9.35
CA TRP A 118 -11.10 -32.52 -9.92
C TRP A 118 -10.15 -31.70 -9.04
N GLU A 119 -10.42 -31.63 -7.73
CA GLU A 119 -9.58 -30.96 -6.74
C GLU A 119 -8.15 -31.49 -6.75
N LYS A 120 -8.00 -32.81 -6.65
CA LYS A 120 -6.70 -33.50 -6.68
C LYS A 120 -5.93 -33.24 -7.98
N ASN A 121 -6.61 -33.28 -9.11
CA ASN A 121 -5.99 -32.98 -10.40
C ASN A 121 -5.54 -31.53 -10.48
N THR A 122 -6.39 -30.58 -10.05
CA THR A 122 -6.09 -29.14 -10.04
C THR A 122 -4.90 -28.83 -9.14
N GLU A 123 -4.83 -29.41 -7.95
CA GLU A 123 -3.69 -29.24 -7.04
C GLU A 123 -2.39 -29.81 -7.62
N ARG A 124 -2.48 -30.96 -8.31
CA ARG A 124 -1.32 -31.56 -8.99
C ARG A 124 -0.80 -30.67 -10.11
N GLU A 125 -1.68 -30.19 -10.98
CA GLU A 125 -1.33 -29.31 -12.10
C GLU A 125 -0.74 -27.97 -11.58
N PHE A 126 -1.37 -27.40 -10.55
CA PHE A 126 -0.87 -26.18 -9.91
C PHE A 126 0.54 -26.40 -9.31
N ARG A 127 0.77 -27.53 -8.66
CA ARG A 127 2.09 -27.86 -8.09
C ARG A 127 3.16 -27.98 -9.17
N LEU A 128 2.87 -28.67 -10.28
CA LEU A 128 3.80 -28.78 -11.41
C LEU A 128 4.18 -27.43 -11.98
N TRP A 129 3.22 -26.51 -12.07
CA TRP A 129 3.48 -25.14 -12.47
C TRP A 129 4.26 -24.36 -11.42
N ALA A 130 3.85 -24.41 -10.17
CA ALA A 130 4.38 -23.62 -9.06
C ALA A 130 5.82 -23.98 -8.67
N ASP A 131 6.18 -25.26 -8.74
CA ASP A 131 7.52 -25.76 -8.38
C ASP A 131 8.53 -25.54 -9.52
N SER A 132 8.06 -25.18 -10.72
CA SER A 132 8.92 -24.87 -11.85
C SER A 132 9.29 -23.38 -11.88
N VAL A 133 10.56 -23.06 -12.16
CA VAL A 133 10.99 -21.67 -12.42
C VAL A 133 10.35 -21.08 -13.68
N ASN A 134 9.69 -21.89 -14.51
CA ASN A 134 8.97 -21.40 -15.68
C ASN A 134 7.68 -20.66 -15.33
N CYS A 135 7.19 -20.76 -14.10
CA CYS A 135 6.09 -19.93 -13.60
C CYS A 135 6.49 -18.45 -13.46
N ASP A 136 7.78 -18.17 -13.37
CA ASP A 136 8.33 -16.81 -13.35
C ASP A 136 8.65 -16.35 -14.79
N ALA A 137 8.21 -15.15 -15.16
CA ALA A 137 8.52 -14.57 -16.46
C ALA A 137 10.03 -14.38 -16.67
N SER A 138 10.77 -14.12 -15.58
CA SER A 138 12.24 -13.99 -15.59
C SER A 138 12.98 -15.34 -15.49
N ARG A 139 12.30 -16.42 -15.18
CA ARG A 139 12.85 -17.77 -14.98
C ARG A 139 13.89 -17.88 -13.86
N MET A 140 13.77 -17.06 -12.83
CA MET A 140 14.71 -17.02 -11.71
C MET A 140 14.16 -17.71 -10.47
N CYS A 141 12.84 -17.68 -10.27
CA CYS A 141 12.19 -18.09 -9.04
C CYS A 141 11.07 -19.10 -9.26
N THR A 142 10.88 -19.99 -8.29
CA THR A 142 9.65 -20.77 -8.16
C THR A 142 8.53 -19.90 -7.60
N PHE A 143 7.27 -20.34 -7.66
CA PHE A 143 6.15 -19.58 -7.15
C PHE A 143 6.26 -19.26 -5.65
N GLY A 144 6.75 -20.19 -4.83
CA GLY A 144 7.01 -19.95 -3.40
C GLY A 144 8.08 -18.87 -3.16
N GLN A 145 9.12 -18.82 -4.01
CA GLN A 145 10.13 -17.76 -3.95
C GLN A 145 9.56 -16.41 -4.40
N LEU A 146 8.69 -16.38 -5.42
CA LEU A 146 7.96 -15.17 -5.81
C LEU A 146 7.08 -14.65 -4.68
N GLN A 147 6.35 -15.52 -3.98
CA GLN A 147 5.56 -15.13 -2.79
C GLN A 147 6.43 -14.53 -1.70
N SER A 148 7.62 -15.08 -1.46
CA SER A 148 8.60 -14.52 -0.52
C SER A 148 9.07 -13.14 -0.93
N LEU A 149 9.33 -12.90 -2.23
CA LEU A 149 9.67 -11.58 -2.77
C LEU A 149 8.53 -10.59 -2.64
N VAL A 150 7.30 -11.01 -2.91
CA VAL A 150 6.09 -10.19 -2.72
C VAL A 150 5.98 -9.72 -1.27
N GLN A 151 6.12 -10.63 -0.29
CA GLN A 151 6.03 -10.29 1.13
C GLN A 151 7.14 -9.32 1.55
N ILE A 152 8.38 -9.56 1.15
CA ILE A 152 9.49 -8.65 1.45
C ILE A 152 9.26 -7.28 0.81
N SER A 153 8.84 -7.23 -0.45
CA SER A 153 8.60 -5.97 -1.17
C SER A 153 7.46 -5.17 -0.54
N ALA A 154 6.37 -5.84 -0.15
CA ALA A 154 5.25 -5.18 0.55
C ALA A 154 5.70 -4.59 1.89
N LEU A 155 6.50 -5.32 2.68
CA LEU A 155 7.01 -4.85 3.96
C LEU A 155 8.06 -3.73 3.83
N SER A 156 8.93 -3.79 2.82
CA SER A 156 10.04 -2.83 2.68
C SER A 156 9.74 -1.63 1.81
N SER A 157 8.77 -1.75 0.91
CA SER A 157 8.44 -0.71 -0.08
C SER A 157 6.97 -0.27 -0.05
N GLY A 158 6.17 -0.89 0.85
CA GLY A 158 4.74 -0.62 1.03
C GLY A 158 3.86 -1.38 0.05
N ASP A 159 4.27 -1.49 -1.21
CA ASP A 159 3.53 -2.21 -2.24
C ASP A 159 4.44 -2.92 -3.25
N VAL A 160 3.84 -3.85 -3.99
CA VAL A 160 4.44 -4.57 -5.12
C VAL A 160 3.35 -4.90 -6.13
N PHE A 161 3.73 -4.98 -7.39
CA PHE A 161 2.83 -5.31 -8.48
C PHE A 161 3.24 -6.62 -9.14
N ALA A 162 2.26 -7.33 -9.69
CA ALA A 162 2.51 -8.49 -10.53
C ALA A 162 1.62 -8.43 -11.76
N THR A 163 2.18 -8.74 -12.92
CA THR A 163 1.42 -9.02 -14.13
C THR A 163 1.42 -10.52 -14.43
N LEU A 164 0.45 -10.97 -15.19
CA LEU A 164 0.23 -12.37 -15.51
C LEU A 164 0.36 -12.62 -17.03
N PRO A 165 1.58 -12.47 -17.59
CA PRO A 165 1.79 -12.66 -19.01
C PRO A 165 1.67 -14.15 -19.41
N VAL A 166 1.12 -14.38 -20.60
CA VAL A 166 1.09 -15.70 -21.24
C VAL A 166 2.27 -15.77 -22.21
N ILE A 167 3.30 -16.56 -21.89
CA ILE A 167 4.56 -16.61 -22.64
C ILE A 167 4.77 -18.04 -23.15
N LYS A 168 4.59 -18.25 -24.44
CA LYS A 168 4.86 -19.55 -25.07
C LYS A 168 6.37 -19.82 -25.12
N ARG A 169 6.77 -20.96 -24.56
CA ARG A 169 8.17 -21.40 -24.50
C ARG A 169 8.28 -22.85 -24.94
N LYS A 170 9.29 -23.15 -25.74
CA LYS A 170 9.55 -24.52 -26.21
C LYS A 170 9.85 -25.45 -25.02
N GLY A 171 9.15 -26.58 -24.93
CA GLY A 171 9.35 -27.58 -23.89
C GLY A 171 8.75 -27.23 -22.53
N VAL A 172 7.93 -26.20 -22.43
CA VAL A 172 7.21 -25.80 -21.23
C VAL A 172 5.73 -26.10 -21.40
N ILE A 173 5.13 -26.73 -20.39
CA ILE A 173 3.73 -27.20 -20.44
C ILE A 173 2.76 -26.02 -20.23
N TYR A 174 3.10 -25.10 -19.31
CA TYR A 174 2.22 -24.01 -18.91
C TYR A 174 2.78 -22.66 -19.41
N ASP A 175 1.96 -21.94 -20.16
CA ASP A 175 2.33 -20.63 -20.73
C ASP A 175 2.13 -19.47 -19.74
N LEU A 176 1.31 -19.66 -18.69
CA LEU A 176 1.06 -18.65 -17.69
C LEU A 176 2.30 -18.40 -16.84
N CYS A 177 2.72 -17.13 -16.77
CA CYS A 177 3.83 -16.70 -15.93
C CYS A 177 3.38 -15.58 -14.99
N VAL A 178 4.15 -15.41 -13.91
CA VAL A 178 4.06 -14.25 -13.02
C VAL A 178 5.27 -13.36 -13.29
N TYR A 179 5.06 -12.07 -13.45
CA TYR A 179 6.12 -11.08 -13.56
C TYR A 179 5.97 -10.06 -12.44
N LEU A 180 6.87 -10.09 -11.47
CA LEU A 180 6.90 -9.14 -10.37
C LEU A 180 7.50 -7.81 -10.81
N ILE A 181 6.89 -6.73 -10.34
CA ILE A 181 7.25 -5.35 -10.69
C ILE A 181 7.39 -4.58 -9.39
N GLU A 182 8.55 -4.00 -9.20
CA GLU A 182 8.86 -3.16 -8.05
C GLU A 182 7.97 -1.92 -8.02
N GLY A 183 7.52 -1.52 -6.82
CA GLY A 183 6.58 -0.42 -6.65
C GLY A 183 7.03 0.90 -7.26
N ASP A 184 8.35 1.17 -7.32
CA ASP A 184 8.93 2.39 -7.93
C ASP A 184 8.73 2.46 -9.43
N ARG A 185 8.63 1.30 -10.10
CA ARG A 185 8.39 1.25 -11.55
C ARG A 185 6.95 1.60 -11.93
N VAL A 186 6.02 1.54 -10.97
CA VAL A 186 4.66 2.03 -11.17
C VAL A 186 4.64 3.49 -10.72
N CYS A 187 4.75 4.39 -11.68
CA CYS A 187 4.87 5.83 -11.43
C CYS A 187 4.29 6.62 -12.61
N ASN A 188 3.99 7.88 -12.35
CA ASN A 188 3.50 8.78 -13.39
C ASN A 188 4.55 8.99 -14.48
N PRO A 189 4.17 8.95 -15.77
CA PRO A 189 5.08 9.31 -16.85
C PRO A 189 5.56 10.77 -16.73
N ASP A 190 6.85 11.01 -16.92
CA ASP A 190 7.45 12.35 -16.81
C ASP A 190 6.91 13.35 -17.85
N THR A 191 6.37 12.86 -18.95
CA THR A 191 6.02 13.67 -20.14
C THR A 191 4.53 13.95 -20.30
N THR A 192 3.69 13.34 -19.48
CA THR A 192 2.24 13.40 -19.68
C THR A 192 1.53 13.61 -18.36
N VAL A 193 0.75 14.69 -18.25
CA VAL A 193 -0.19 14.90 -17.14
C VAL A 193 -1.50 14.23 -17.53
N ILE A 194 -1.86 13.17 -16.81
CA ILE A 194 -3.12 12.46 -16.99
C ILE A 194 -4.00 12.84 -15.79
N PRO A 195 -5.22 13.39 -16.03
CA PRO A 195 -6.18 13.62 -14.95
C PRO A 195 -6.46 12.33 -14.19
N ASP A 196 -6.72 12.42 -12.91
CA ASP A 196 -7.09 11.31 -12.04
C ASP A 196 -6.07 10.15 -12.02
N MET A 197 -4.77 10.51 -12.15
CA MET A 197 -3.67 9.55 -12.04
C MET A 197 -2.82 9.83 -10.80
N TYR A 198 -2.70 8.85 -9.93
CA TYR A 198 -1.98 8.93 -8.67
C TYR A 198 -0.94 7.81 -8.55
N GLY A 199 0.33 8.18 -8.47
CA GLY A 199 1.43 7.22 -8.30
C GLY A 199 1.47 6.12 -9.36
N GLY A 200 1.18 6.45 -10.62
CA GLY A 200 1.15 5.52 -11.75
C GLY A 200 -0.13 4.71 -11.88
N ILE A 201 -1.17 5.00 -11.09
CA ILE A 201 -2.48 4.34 -11.15
C ILE A 201 -3.49 5.32 -11.73
N GLU A 202 -4.09 4.98 -12.84
CA GLU A 202 -5.17 5.72 -13.48
C GLU A 202 -6.50 5.27 -12.87
N LEU A 203 -7.29 6.22 -12.39
CA LEU A 203 -8.52 5.96 -11.64
C LEU A 203 -9.76 6.22 -12.47
N GLY A 204 -10.81 5.44 -12.23
CA GLY A 204 -12.16 5.66 -12.71
C GLY A 204 -12.95 6.60 -11.79
N GLU A 205 -14.23 6.80 -12.13
CA GLU A 205 -15.16 7.70 -11.45
C GLU A 205 -15.30 7.40 -9.94
N TYR A 206 -15.26 6.13 -9.56
CA TYR A 206 -15.37 5.68 -8.16
C TYR A 206 -14.01 5.46 -7.51
N GLY A 207 -12.91 5.89 -8.17
CA GLY A 207 -11.56 5.68 -7.70
C GLY A 207 -11.06 4.25 -7.86
N ASP A 208 -11.71 3.46 -8.68
CA ASP A 208 -11.28 2.13 -9.08
C ASP A 208 -10.10 2.21 -10.07
N PRO A 209 -9.15 1.27 -10.03
CA PRO A 209 -8.04 1.27 -10.96
C PRO A 209 -8.49 0.89 -12.37
N VAL A 210 -8.31 1.79 -13.31
CA VAL A 210 -8.58 1.60 -14.75
C VAL A 210 -7.34 1.05 -15.47
N ALA A 211 -6.17 1.61 -15.16
CA ALA A 211 -4.91 1.18 -15.73
C ALA A 211 -3.72 1.50 -14.82
N TYR A 212 -2.61 0.82 -15.09
CA TYR A 212 -1.33 1.02 -14.42
C TYR A 212 -0.28 1.46 -15.43
N TRP A 213 0.49 2.49 -15.08
CA TRP A 213 1.60 2.98 -15.88
C TRP A 213 2.91 2.46 -15.31
N ILE A 214 3.56 1.59 -16.07
CA ILE A 214 4.72 0.83 -15.63
C ILE A 214 5.94 1.27 -16.42
N ALA A 215 6.93 1.82 -15.72
CA ALA A 215 8.21 2.17 -16.33
C ALA A 215 8.96 0.90 -16.77
N LYS A 216 9.49 0.88 -17.99
CA LYS A 216 10.26 -0.26 -18.50
C LYS A 216 11.49 -0.57 -17.67
N HIS A 217 12.14 0.47 -17.17
CA HIS A 217 13.31 0.39 -16.28
C HIS A 217 13.02 1.11 -14.98
N HIS A 218 13.79 0.81 -13.93
CA HIS A 218 13.67 1.52 -12.66
C HIS A 218 13.96 3.02 -12.89
N PRO A 219 13.11 3.95 -12.41
CA PRO A 219 13.24 5.38 -12.65
C PRO A 219 14.60 5.97 -12.22
N ALA A 220 15.17 5.44 -11.13
CA ALA A 220 16.49 5.85 -10.63
C ALA A 220 17.67 5.11 -11.28
N SER A 221 17.45 4.28 -12.31
CA SER A 221 18.55 3.58 -13.00
C SER A 221 19.37 4.55 -13.82
N THR A 222 20.67 4.65 -13.54
CA THR A 222 21.61 5.50 -14.28
C THR A 222 21.97 4.93 -15.67
N SER A 223 21.91 3.59 -15.84
CA SER A 223 22.28 2.91 -17.07
C SER A 223 21.25 3.04 -18.19
N SER A 224 20.02 3.43 -17.88
CA SER A 224 18.91 3.52 -18.84
C SER A 224 18.36 4.93 -19.01
N PHE A 225 19.13 5.95 -18.68
CA PHE A 225 18.70 7.36 -18.70
C PHE A 225 18.15 7.82 -20.05
N ALA A 226 18.61 7.23 -21.14
CA ALA A 226 18.19 7.59 -22.51
C ALA A 226 16.84 6.97 -22.93
N GLN A 227 16.25 6.05 -22.16
CA GLN A 227 15.03 5.33 -22.56
C GLN A 227 13.99 5.26 -21.43
N ARG A 228 13.55 6.40 -20.95
CA ARG A 228 12.38 6.47 -20.08
C ARG A 228 11.13 6.20 -20.91
N LYS A 229 10.65 4.97 -20.85
CA LYS A 229 9.41 4.53 -21.52
C LYS A 229 8.49 3.90 -20.50
N TRP A 230 7.22 4.24 -20.58
CA TRP A 230 6.15 3.66 -19.78
C TRP A 230 5.23 2.84 -20.68
N GLU A 231 4.70 1.80 -20.12
CA GLU A 231 3.66 0.97 -20.71
C GLU A 231 2.39 1.14 -19.90
N ARG A 232 1.29 1.45 -20.58
CA ARG A 232 -0.04 1.53 -19.96
C ARG A 232 -0.70 0.17 -20.01
N ILE A 233 -0.86 -0.49 -18.87
CA ILE A 233 -1.52 -1.79 -18.76
C ILE A 233 -2.90 -1.60 -18.17
N PRO A 234 -4.00 -1.95 -18.88
CA PRO A 234 -5.35 -1.92 -18.33
C PRO A 234 -5.44 -2.81 -17.09
N ALA A 235 -6.14 -2.36 -16.06
CA ALA A 235 -6.31 -3.12 -14.82
C ALA A 235 -7.02 -4.46 -15.06
N TYR A 236 -7.95 -4.48 -16.00
CA TYR A 236 -8.75 -5.66 -16.34
C TYR A 236 -8.73 -5.96 -17.85
N GLY A 237 -8.80 -7.23 -18.17
CA GLY A 237 -8.89 -7.71 -19.55
C GLY A 237 -10.25 -7.39 -20.17
N LYS A 238 -10.26 -6.74 -21.33
CA LYS A 238 -11.50 -6.32 -22.02
C LYS A 238 -12.45 -7.48 -22.35
N LYS A 239 -11.92 -8.67 -22.64
CA LYS A 239 -12.73 -9.85 -23.02
C LYS A 239 -13.14 -10.71 -21.84
N THR A 240 -12.27 -10.82 -20.83
CA THR A 240 -12.43 -11.79 -19.74
C THR A 240 -12.85 -11.17 -18.43
N GLY A 241 -12.71 -9.85 -18.26
CA GLY A 241 -12.88 -9.15 -16.98
C GLY A 241 -11.83 -9.54 -15.92
N ARG A 242 -10.88 -10.41 -16.24
CA ARG A 242 -9.83 -10.84 -15.30
C ARG A 242 -8.83 -9.73 -15.07
N ARG A 243 -8.25 -9.68 -13.88
CA ARG A 243 -7.19 -8.73 -13.56
C ARG A 243 -5.94 -9.02 -14.38
N ASN A 244 -5.39 -7.99 -15.04
CA ASN A 244 -4.10 -8.05 -15.71
C ASN A 244 -2.96 -7.68 -14.77
N VAL A 245 -3.24 -6.87 -13.75
CA VAL A 245 -2.27 -6.42 -12.75
C VAL A 245 -2.81 -6.75 -11.36
N LEU A 246 -2.02 -7.45 -10.59
CA LEU A 246 -2.24 -7.66 -9.16
C LEU A 246 -1.44 -6.60 -8.42
N HIS A 247 -2.11 -5.79 -7.63
CA HIS A 247 -1.50 -4.82 -6.73
C HIS A 247 -1.60 -5.35 -5.31
N VAL A 248 -0.47 -5.61 -4.70
CA VAL A 248 -0.38 -6.15 -3.34
C VAL A 248 0.18 -5.06 -2.43
N MET A 249 -0.58 -4.68 -1.43
CA MET A 249 -0.18 -3.77 -0.36
C MET A 249 -0.26 -4.51 0.97
N GLN A 250 0.52 -4.06 1.95
CA GLN A 250 0.52 -4.65 3.28
C GLN A 250 -0.83 -4.41 3.97
N ASP A 251 -1.24 -3.15 4.05
CA ASP A 251 -2.46 -2.75 4.75
C ASP A 251 -3.18 -1.59 4.03
N TRP A 252 -4.48 -1.48 4.29
CA TRP A 252 -5.33 -0.37 3.89
C TRP A 252 -5.62 0.48 5.12
N GLU A 253 -4.95 1.60 5.27
CA GLU A 253 -5.08 2.45 6.45
C GLU A 253 -6.17 3.52 6.32
N ARG A 254 -6.46 3.95 5.09
CA ARG A 254 -7.42 5.03 4.82
C ARG A 254 -8.29 4.74 3.59
N PRO A 255 -9.58 5.10 3.62
CA PRO A 255 -10.41 5.12 2.41
C PRO A 255 -9.76 6.03 1.34
N GLY A 256 -9.73 5.56 0.10
CA GLY A 256 -9.11 6.31 -1.00
C GLY A 256 -7.59 6.14 -1.14
N GLN A 257 -6.93 5.39 -0.27
CA GLN A 257 -5.53 5.04 -0.44
C GLN A 257 -5.31 4.22 -1.71
N ARG A 258 -4.28 4.54 -2.47
CA ARG A 258 -3.95 3.88 -3.75
C ARG A 258 -2.54 3.31 -3.80
N ARG A 259 -1.68 3.68 -2.85
CA ARG A 259 -0.29 3.20 -2.76
C ARG A 259 0.04 2.89 -1.30
N GLY A 260 0.99 1.98 -1.08
CA GLY A 260 1.49 1.61 0.24
C GLY A 260 2.90 2.05 0.50
#